data_40ec0f5cfd10a2b2e3a07f9cad2ce7f0
#
_entry.id   40ec0f5cfd10a2b2e3a07f9cad2ce7f0
#
_cell.length_a   1.000
_cell.length_b   1.000
_cell.length_c   1.000
_cell.angle_alpha   90.00
_cell.angle_beta   90.00
_cell.angle_gamma   90.00
#
_symmetry.space_group_name_H-M   'P 1'
#
loop_
_entity.id
_entity.type
_entity.pdbx_description
1 polymer ?
#
loop_
_entity_poly.entity_id
_entity_poly.type
_entity_poly.pdbx_seq_one_letter_code
_entity_poly.pdbx_strand_id
1 'polypeptide(L)'
;MKEMIKKYKGTLICSVLVMLAGILVGFTMAQSIWINVFFVVTDCILVTIIFYDNRNRQQSSKVIGMVIWMIPVTALIYNGMARLISMDADSENLFMAVIYFGTGLLFMIIGNYLPKVKQNNTIGIRVVWTLQDEENWSATHRFSGKLWVASGVLCMLCGLFGESIAALVLYIVSIMAAAIVSILYSYLFYKKKMAAGEKLKIQYNKKTIVIYVIVSVFVVIFTIWTLFWGGIDISFHDNDFTVEAQGWSDYTVDYEQIDSISY
;
A
#
# COMPACT_ATOMS: atom_id res chain seq x y z
N MET A 1 7.14 -1.20 25.57
CA MET A 1 5.78 -1.43 25.07
C MET A 1 4.75 -0.61 25.85
N LYS A 2 4.56 -0.85 27.16
CA LYS A 2 3.55 -0.14 27.97
C LYS A 2 3.65 1.40 27.89
N GLU A 3 4.85 1.97 27.96
CA GLU A 3 5.07 3.42 27.84
C GLU A 3 4.69 3.97 26.46
N MET A 4 4.97 3.22 25.39
CA MET A 4 4.58 3.60 24.03
C MET A 4 3.06 3.60 23.89
N ILE A 5 2.38 2.56 24.36
CA ILE A 5 0.92 2.49 24.37
C ILE A 5 0.32 3.66 25.15
N LYS A 6 0.86 3.99 26.33
CA LYS A 6 0.41 5.13 27.12
C LYS A 6 0.59 6.45 26.37
N LYS A 7 1.76 6.65 25.75
CA LYS A 7 2.10 7.87 25.00
C LYS A 7 1.18 8.10 23.80
N TYR A 8 0.82 7.02 23.06
CA TYR A 8 0.01 7.11 21.85
C TYR A 8 -1.44 6.66 22.05
N LYS A 9 -1.91 6.55 23.31
CA LYS A 9 -3.24 6.05 23.66
C LYS A 9 -4.36 6.73 22.87
N GLY A 10 -4.36 8.08 22.82
CA GLY A 10 -5.36 8.84 22.08
C GLY A 10 -5.34 8.54 20.58
N THR A 11 -4.15 8.54 19.98
CA THR A 11 -3.97 8.21 18.54
C THR A 11 -4.45 6.80 18.23
N LEU A 12 -4.12 5.82 19.07
CA LEU A 12 -4.56 4.43 18.92
C LEU A 12 -6.08 4.29 19.04
N ILE A 13 -6.70 4.95 20.02
CA ILE A 13 -8.18 4.92 20.15
C ILE A 13 -8.84 5.49 18.90
N CYS A 14 -8.39 6.66 18.44
CA CYS A 14 -8.94 7.28 17.24
C CYS A 14 -8.72 6.43 15.99
N SER A 15 -7.54 5.81 15.81
CA SER A 15 -7.26 4.94 14.67
C SER A 15 -8.14 3.69 14.67
N VAL A 16 -8.35 3.08 15.84
CA VAL A 16 -9.30 1.95 15.99
C VAL A 16 -10.72 2.35 15.66
N LEU A 17 -11.17 3.55 16.08
CA LEU A 17 -12.51 4.04 15.74
C LEU A 17 -12.67 4.23 14.22
N VAL A 18 -11.65 4.74 13.53
CA VAL A 18 -11.66 4.87 12.06
C VAL A 18 -11.65 3.49 11.38
N MET A 19 -10.87 2.55 11.90
CA MET A 19 -10.89 1.16 11.43
C MET A 19 -12.28 0.54 11.55
N LEU A 20 -12.92 0.68 12.71
CA LEU A 20 -14.28 0.19 12.96
C LEU A 20 -15.30 0.88 12.05
N ALA A 21 -15.18 2.18 11.82
CA ALA A 21 -16.05 2.89 10.87
C ALA A 21 -15.91 2.31 9.45
N GLY A 22 -14.67 2.05 8.99
CA GLY A 22 -14.42 1.40 7.70
C GLY A 22 -15.07 0.01 7.62
N ILE A 23 -14.90 -0.81 8.66
CA ILE A 23 -15.49 -2.15 8.75
C ILE A 23 -17.02 -2.08 8.72
N LEU A 24 -17.62 -1.14 9.45
CA LEU A 24 -19.09 -0.95 9.46
C LEU A 24 -19.62 -0.57 8.08
N VAL A 25 -18.91 0.29 7.34
CA VAL A 25 -19.26 0.62 5.96
C VAL A 25 -19.18 -0.61 5.07
N GLY A 26 -18.13 -1.42 5.19
CA GLY A 26 -17.95 -2.66 4.42
C GLY A 26 -18.94 -3.77 4.81
N PHE A 27 -19.37 -3.83 6.07
CA PHE A 27 -20.27 -4.88 6.55
C PHE A 27 -21.68 -4.80 5.97
N THR A 28 -22.12 -3.62 5.53
CA THR A 28 -23.40 -3.43 4.82
C THR A 28 -23.40 -4.01 3.40
N MET A 29 -22.25 -4.49 2.95
CA MET A 29 -22.01 -5.10 1.66
C MET A 29 -21.70 -6.58 1.87
N ALA A 30 -22.08 -7.43 0.94
CA ALA A 30 -21.68 -8.85 0.91
C ALA A 30 -20.17 -9.06 0.69
N GLN A 31 -19.36 -8.08 1.06
CA GLN A 31 -17.92 -8.17 0.94
C GLN A 31 -17.31 -9.18 1.89
N SER A 32 -16.27 -9.84 1.41
CA SER A 32 -15.56 -10.85 2.19
C SER A 32 -15.08 -10.28 3.53
N ILE A 33 -15.61 -10.81 4.63
CA ILE A 33 -15.17 -10.49 5.99
C ILE A 33 -13.65 -10.67 6.15
N TRP A 34 -13.03 -11.52 5.33
CA TRP A 34 -11.62 -11.82 5.34
C TRP A 34 -10.73 -10.61 5.00
N ILE A 35 -11.20 -9.72 4.12
CA ILE A 35 -10.46 -8.48 3.79
C ILE A 35 -10.38 -7.57 5.01
N ASN A 36 -11.47 -7.43 5.75
CA ASN A 36 -11.48 -6.63 6.98
C ASN A 36 -10.63 -7.27 8.07
N VAL A 37 -10.67 -8.59 8.21
CA VAL A 37 -9.78 -9.34 9.10
C VAL A 37 -8.32 -9.10 8.71
N PHE A 38 -7.99 -9.12 7.42
CA PHE A 38 -6.65 -8.83 6.92
C PHE A 38 -6.18 -7.41 7.31
N PHE A 39 -7.02 -6.38 7.17
CA PHE A 39 -6.67 -5.02 7.61
C PHE A 39 -6.39 -4.96 9.11
N VAL A 40 -7.25 -5.55 9.94
CA VAL A 40 -7.07 -5.56 11.41
C VAL A 40 -5.79 -6.27 11.81
N VAL A 41 -5.54 -7.46 11.26
CA VAL A 41 -4.33 -8.24 11.56
C VAL A 41 -3.07 -7.48 11.12
N THR A 42 -3.10 -6.91 9.91
CA THR A 42 -1.97 -6.13 9.37
C THR A 42 -1.67 -4.91 10.23
N ASP A 43 -2.71 -4.18 10.66
CA ASP A 43 -2.55 -3.01 11.55
C ASP A 43 -1.95 -3.41 12.90
N CYS A 44 -2.46 -4.47 13.53
CA CYS A 44 -1.92 -4.98 14.80
C CYS A 44 -0.45 -5.38 14.67
N ILE A 45 -0.09 -6.06 13.58
CA ILE A 45 1.30 -6.46 13.31
C ILE A 45 2.17 -5.21 13.12
N LEU A 46 1.76 -4.27 12.26
CA LEU A 46 2.53 -3.07 11.94
C LEU A 46 2.76 -2.19 13.18
N VAL A 47 1.71 -1.94 13.97
CA VAL A 47 1.80 -1.17 15.21
C VAL A 47 2.70 -1.86 16.23
N THR A 48 2.60 -3.18 16.35
CA THR A 48 3.47 -3.96 17.26
C THR A 48 4.94 -3.86 16.84
N ILE A 49 5.24 -4.03 15.56
CA ILE A 49 6.60 -3.97 15.02
C ILE A 49 7.19 -2.57 15.23
N ILE A 50 6.45 -1.50 14.87
CA ILE A 50 6.94 -0.12 15.02
C ILE A 50 7.19 0.24 16.48
N PHE A 51 6.35 -0.21 17.39
CA PHE A 51 6.54 0.02 18.83
C PHE A 51 7.73 -0.76 19.39
N TYR A 52 7.94 -2.00 18.90
CA TYR A 52 9.09 -2.81 19.28
C TYR A 52 10.41 -2.20 18.77
N ASP A 53 10.48 -1.83 17.50
CA ASP A 53 11.68 -1.23 16.89
C ASP A 53 12.01 0.14 17.50
N ASN A 54 10.96 0.93 17.80
CA ASN A 54 11.14 2.27 18.36
C ASN A 54 11.52 2.25 19.86
N ARG A 55 11.49 1.11 20.53
CA ARG A 55 11.89 1.00 21.94
C ARG A 55 13.34 1.45 22.17
N ASN A 56 14.21 1.17 21.19
CA ASN A 56 15.64 1.49 21.25
C ASN A 56 16.05 2.66 20.35
N ARG A 57 15.18 3.08 19.41
CA ARG A 57 15.47 4.09 18.39
C ARG A 57 14.35 5.12 18.36
N GLN A 58 14.57 6.26 18.98
CA GLN A 58 13.54 7.30 19.14
C GLN A 58 13.15 7.95 17.82
N GLN A 59 12.18 7.37 17.14
CA GLN A 59 11.51 8.02 16.00
C GLN A 59 10.71 9.23 16.46
N SER A 60 10.49 10.19 15.56
CA SER A 60 9.63 11.32 15.87
C SER A 60 8.18 10.86 16.09
N SER A 61 7.47 11.52 17.02
CA SER A 61 6.06 11.20 17.30
C SER A 61 5.18 11.34 16.05
N LYS A 62 5.54 12.24 15.13
CA LYS A 62 4.84 12.44 13.85
C LYS A 62 4.95 11.23 12.94
N VAL A 63 6.15 10.64 12.82
CA VAL A 63 6.38 9.43 12.01
C VAL A 63 5.61 8.23 12.57
N ILE A 64 5.63 8.05 13.89
CA ILE A 64 4.89 6.97 14.53
C ILE A 64 3.38 7.17 14.36
N GLY A 65 2.89 8.40 14.54
CA GLY A 65 1.50 8.74 14.30
C GLY A 65 1.06 8.44 12.87
N MET A 66 1.87 8.79 11.86
CA MET A 66 1.59 8.46 10.46
C MET A 66 1.42 6.95 10.26
N VAL A 67 2.30 6.13 10.83
CA VAL A 67 2.20 4.66 10.69
C VAL A 67 0.95 4.10 11.35
N ILE A 68 0.58 4.60 12.54
CA ILE A 68 -0.65 4.19 13.25
C ILE A 68 -1.90 4.49 12.39
N TRP A 69 -1.90 5.57 11.63
CA TRP A 69 -3.05 5.97 10.80
C TRP A 69 -3.10 5.30 9.43
N MET A 70 -1.99 4.73 8.95
CA MET A 70 -1.86 4.27 7.57
C MET A 70 -2.88 3.18 7.22
N ILE A 71 -2.95 2.11 8.00
CA ILE A 71 -3.86 0.99 7.72
C ILE A 71 -5.34 1.35 7.98
N PRO A 72 -5.72 1.99 9.11
CA PRO A 72 -7.10 2.40 9.35
C PRO A 72 -7.68 3.31 8.26
N VAL A 73 -6.90 4.28 7.78
CA VAL A 73 -7.33 5.16 6.69
C VAL A 73 -7.46 4.40 5.38
N THR A 74 -6.51 3.50 5.08
CA THR A 74 -6.59 2.64 3.88
C THR A 74 -7.82 1.74 3.93
N ALA A 75 -8.12 1.14 5.07
CA ALA A 75 -9.30 0.30 5.25
C ALA A 75 -10.61 1.11 5.07
N LEU A 76 -10.67 2.32 5.62
CA LEU A 76 -11.84 3.20 5.44
C LEU A 76 -12.03 3.59 3.97
N ILE A 77 -10.97 3.97 3.27
CA ILE A 77 -11.02 4.30 1.85
C ILE A 77 -11.48 3.08 1.04
N TYR A 78 -10.86 1.91 1.26
CA TYR A 78 -11.21 0.68 0.56
C TYR A 78 -12.68 0.32 0.73
N ASN A 79 -13.18 0.25 1.97
CA ASN A 79 -14.57 -0.10 2.24
C ASN A 79 -15.56 0.97 1.74
N GLY A 80 -15.20 2.26 1.86
CA GLY A 80 -15.99 3.37 1.32
C GLY A 80 -16.14 3.30 -0.19
N MET A 81 -15.06 2.96 -0.89
CA MET A 81 -15.06 2.79 -2.35
C MET A 81 -15.89 1.61 -2.79
N ALA A 82 -15.69 0.46 -2.17
CA ALA A 82 -16.50 -0.70 -2.43
C ALA A 82 -18.00 -0.40 -2.26
N ARG A 83 -18.35 0.43 -1.26
CA ARG A 83 -19.73 0.91 -1.07
C ARG A 83 -20.22 1.77 -2.23
N LEU A 84 -19.39 2.70 -2.70
CA LEU A 84 -19.77 3.57 -3.83
C LEU A 84 -19.99 2.78 -5.11
N ILE A 85 -19.11 1.83 -5.42
CA ILE A 85 -19.22 0.96 -6.62
C ILE A 85 -20.53 0.17 -6.60
N SER A 86 -20.93 -0.36 -5.45
CA SER A 86 -22.17 -1.15 -5.34
C SER A 86 -23.45 -0.33 -5.43
N MET A 87 -23.38 0.98 -5.31
CA MET A 87 -24.55 1.87 -5.39
C MET A 87 -24.83 2.35 -6.82
N ASP A 88 -23.84 2.32 -7.69
CA ASP A 88 -23.95 2.85 -9.04
C ASP A 88 -23.03 2.05 -9.99
N ALA A 89 -23.64 1.39 -10.97
CA ALA A 89 -22.92 0.60 -11.98
C ALA A 89 -22.06 1.47 -12.92
N ASP A 90 -22.37 2.77 -13.06
CA ASP A 90 -21.60 3.71 -13.88
C ASP A 90 -20.39 4.31 -13.15
N SER A 91 -20.01 3.73 -12.00
CA SER A 91 -18.99 4.27 -11.10
C SER A 91 -17.54 3.90 -11.44
N GLU A 92 -17.26 3.24 -12.57
CA GLU A 92 -15.90 2.80 -12.95
C GLU A 92 -14.91 3.98 -13.02
N ASN A 93 -15.31 5.10 -13.64
CA ASN A 93 -14.51 6.32 -13.67
C ASN A 93 -14.23 6.91 -12.27
N LEU A 94 -15.22 6.87 -11.39
CA LEU A 94 -15.06 7.31 -10.01
C LEU A 94 -14.10 6.38 -9.24
N PHE A 95 -14.21 5.09 -9.47
CA PHE A 95 -13.32 4.09 -8.88
C PHE A 95 -11.86 4.36 -9.24
N MET A 96 -11.55 4.50 -10.54
CA MET A 96 -10.20 4.79 -10.99
C MET A 96 -9.70 6.15 -10.47
N ALA A 97 -10.54 7.18 -10.49
CA ALA A 97 -10.19 8.49 -9.95
C ALA A 97 -9.78 8.39 -8.47
N VAL A 98 -10.57 7.69 -7.65
CA VAL A 98 -10.25 7.56 -6.21
C VAL A 98 -9.00 6.72 -5.96
N ILE A 99 -8.74 5.67 -6.76
CA ILE A 99 -7.47 4.93 -6.69
C ILE A 99 -6.29 5.87 -6.97
N TYR A 100 -6.34 6.63 -8.05
CA TYR A 100 -5.26 7.52 -8.45
C TYR A 100 -5.06 8.65 -7.43
N PHE A 101 -6.13 9.32 -7.00
CA PHE A 101 -6.08 10.37 -5.97
C PHE A 101 -5.66 9.83 -4.61
N GLY A 102 -6.23 8.71 -4.16
CA GLY A 102 -5.92 8.07 -2.88
C GLY A 102 -4.46 7.63 -2.80
N THR A 103 -3.98 6.94 -3.83
CA THR A 103 -2.57 6.52 -3.92
C THR A 103 -1.65 7.73 -4.03
N GLY A 104 -2.00 8.72 -4.85
CA GLY A 104 -1.23 9.95 -4.99
C GLY A 104 -1.08 10.70 -3.66
N LEU A 105 -2.18 10.87 -2.93
CA LEU A 105 -2.16 11.47 -1.60
C LEU A 105 -1.29 10.68 -0.61
N LEU A 106 -1.40 9.34 -0.62
CA LEU A 106 -0.58 8.46 0.20
C LEU A 106 0.91 8.65 -0.10
N PHE A 107 1.29 8.69 -1.39
CA PHE A 107 2.67 8.93 -1.81
C PHE A 107 3.18 10.31 -1.39
N MET A 108 2.36 11.36 -1.49
CA MET A 108 2.72 12.69 -1.02
C MET A 108 2.94 12.71 0.51
N ILE A 109 2.07 12.06 1.27
CA ILE A 109 2.22 11.94 2.72
C ILE A 109 3.51 11.19 3.05
N ILE A 110 3.72 10.00 2.51
CA ILE A 110 4.93 9.21 2.74
C ILE A 110 6.18 10.02 2.35
N GLY A 111 6.18 10.62 1.15
CA GLY A 111 7.30 11.43 0.64
C GLY A 111 7.64 12.60 1.57
N ASN A 112 6.65 13.29 2.11
CA ASN A 112 6.85 14.38 3.07
C ASN A 112 7.43 13.90 4.43
N TYR A 113 7.16 12.66 4.81
CA TYR A 113 7.68 12.09 6.05
C TYR A 113 9.02 11.39 5.89
N LEU A 114 9.37 10.86 4.71
CA LEU A 114 10.63 10.17 4.46
C LEU A 114 11.87 10.91 4.99
N PRO A 115 12.07 12.22 4.75
CA PRO A 115 13.24 12.93 5.27
C PRO A 115 13.32 13.02 6.80
N LYS A 116 12.21 12.76 7.49
CA LYS A 116 12.09 12.85 8.96
C LYS A 116 12.27 11.49 9.64
N VAL A 117 12.37 10.42 8.84
CA VAL A 117 12.53 9.05 9.35
C VAL A 117 13.99 8.84 9.73
N LYS A 118 14.26 8.62 11.01
CA LYS A 118 15.58 8.20 11.50
C LYS A 118 15.84 6.75 11.09
N GLN A 119 17.12 6.40 10.94
CA GLN A 119 17.53 5.05 10.56
C GLN A 119 16.91 4.00 11.51
N ASN A 120 16.23 3.01 10.91
CA ASN A 120 15.52 1.96 11.64
C ASN A 120 15.28 0.74 10.75
N ASN A 121 14.74 -0.34 11.33
CA ASN A 121 14.52 -1.60 10.63
C ASN A 121 13.07 -1.76 10.13
N THR A 122 12.18 -0.76 10.30
CA THR A 122 10.75 -0.91 10.03
C THR A 122 10.27 -0.03 8.88
N ILE A 123 10.66 1.26 8.86
CA ILE A 123 10.12 2.29 7.95
C ILE A 123 11.24 2.87 7.10
N GLY A 124 10.96 3.06 5.80
CA GLY A 124 11.85 3.76 4.87
C GLY A 124 12.49 2.86 3.83
N ILE A 125 13.45 3.40 3.09
CA ILE A 125 14.19 2.70 2.04
C ILE A 125 15.32 1.90 2.70
N ARG A 126 15.04 0.62 2.96
CA ARG A 126 15.86 -0.27 3.80
C ARG A 126 16.68 -1.24 2.95
N VAL A 127 17.61 -0.71 2.20
CA VAL A 127 18.62 -1.51 1.53
C VAL A 127 19.85 -1.64 2.42
N VAL A 128 20.70 -2.62 2.15
CA VAL A 128 21.82 -2.99 3.04
C VAL A 128 22.73 -1.79 3.35
N TRP A 129 23.05 -1.02 2.34
CA TRP A 129 23.95 0.14 2.47
C TRP A 129 23.29 1.34 3.17
N THR A 130 21.97 1.54 3.11
CA THR A 130 21.29 2.56 3.91
C THR A 130 21.18 2.16 5.38
N LEU A 131 20.98 0.87 5.66
CA LEU A 131 20.87 0.37 7.04
C LEU A 131 22.18 0.41 7.80
N GLN A 132 23.31 0.51 7.11
CA GLN A 132 24.66 0.49 7.71
C GLN A 132 25.37 1.82 7.67
N ASP A 133 24.82 2.79 6.93
CA ASP A 133 25.38 4.13 6.79
C ASP A 133 24.29 5.18 7.00
N GLU A 134 24.36 5.91 8.12
CA GLU A 134 23.39 6.94 8.49
C GLU A 134 23.42 8.13 7.52
N GLU A 135 24.57 8.43 6.92
CA GLU A 135 24.69 9.50 5.93
C GLU A 135 23.97 9.11 4.63
N ASN A 136 24.19 7.88 4.15
CA ASN A 136 23.46 7.34 3.01
C ASN A 136 21.94 7.29 3.30
N TRP A 137 21.55 6.85 4.49
CA TRP A 137 20.16 6.87 4.93
C TRP A 137 19.56 8.27 4.78
N SER A 138 20.19 9.26 5.40
CA SER A 138 19.71 10.64 5.40
C SER A 138 19.67 11.26 3.99
N ALA A 139 20.70 11.04 3.19
CA ALA A 139 20.76 11.53 1.80
C ALA A 139 19.67 10.89 0.94
N THR A 140 19.55 9.55 1.01
CA THR A 140 18.54 8.79 0.27
C THR A 140 17.13 9.23 0.63
N HIS A 141 16.80 9.33 1.90
CA HIS A 141 15.44 9.70 2.34
C HIS A 141 15.09 11.15 2.00
N ARG A 142 16.05 12.07 2.01
CA ARG A 142 15.82 13.46 1.55
C ARG A 142 15.56 13.54 0.05
N PHE A 143 16.33 12.80 -0.74
CA PHE A 143 16.14 12.75 -2.19
C PHE A 143 14.80 12.08 -2.54
N SER A 144 14.60 10.88 -2.00
CA SER A 144 13.40 10.08 -2.27
C SER A 144 12.13 10.75 -1.80
N GLY A 145 12.17 11.50 -0.69
CA GLY A 145 11.02 12.26 -0.22
C GLY A 145 10.46 13.21 -1.29
N LYS A 146 11.34 13.95 -1.99
CA LYS A 146 10.93 14.83 -3.08
C LYS A 146 10.38 14.04 -4.28
N LEU A 147 11.03 12.94 -4.61
CA LEU A 147 10.64 12.09 -5.73
C LEU A 147 9.26 11.45 -5.49
N TRP A 148 9.01 10.97 -4.28
CA TRP A 148 7.72 10.38 -3.90
C TRP A 148 6.58 11.40 -3.88
N VAL A 149 6.85 12.64 -3.44
CA VAL A 149 5.86 13.73 -3.55
C VAL A 149 5.54 14.03 -5.02
N ALA A 150 6.56 14.15 -5.87
CA ALA A 150 6.35 14.38 -7.31
C ALA A 150 5.57 13.23 -7.97
N SER A 151 5.92 11.98 -7.65
CA SER A 151 5.17 10.81 -8.13
C SER A 151 3.73 10.82 -7.64
N GLY A 152 3.49 11.20 -6.38
CA GLY A 152 2.14 11.35 -5.84
C GLY A 152 1.30 12.37 -6.60
N VAL A 153 1.88 13.53 -6.96
CA VAL A 153 1.20 14.53 -7.79
C VAL A 153 0.88 13.96 -9.18
N LEU A 154 1.82 13.24 -9.81
CA LEU A 154 1.58 12.59 -11.11
C LEU A 154 0.45 11.55 -11.01
N CYS A 155 0.42 10.73 -9.97
CA CYS A 155 -0.68 9.79 -9.73
C CYS A 155 -2.03 10.51 -9.63
N MET A 156 -2.10 11.63 -8.89
CA MET A 156 -3.35 12.41 -8.79
C MET A 156 -3.78 12.98 -10.15
N LEU A 157 -2.84 13.47 -10.95
CA LEU A 157 -3.12 13.98 -12.30
C LEU A 157 -3.66 12.89 -13.23
N CYS A 158 -3.19 11.64 -13.09
CA CYS A 158 -3.76 10.51 -13.83
C CYS A 158 -5.27 10.34 -13.58
N GLY A 159 -5.74 10.65 -12.37
CA GLY A 159 -7.16 10.60 -12.03
C GLY A 159 -8.07 11.55 -12.80
N LEU A 160 -7.50 12.55 -13.48
CA LEU A 160 -8.25 13.45 -14.36
C LEU A 160 -8.55 12.84 -15.74
N PHE A 161 -7.88 11.73 -16.08
CA PHE A 161 -7.99 11.07 -17.39
C PHE A 161 -8.79 9.76 -17.34
N GLY A 162 -9.43 9.46 -16.21
CA GLY A 162 -10.31 8.30 -16.02
C GLY A 162 -9.65 6.97 -16.36
N GLU A 163 -10.33 6.13 -17.14
CA GLU A 163 -9.91 4.78 -17.53
C GLU A 163 -8.91 4.72 -18.69
N SER A 164 -8.32 5.83 -19.08
CA SER A 164 -7.34 5.86 -20.15
C SER A 164 -6.17 4.93 -19.89
N ILE A 165 -5.86 4.04 -20.84
CA ILE A 165 -4.67 3.16 -20.80
C ILE A 165 -3.39 3.99 -20.59
N ALA A 166 -3.31 5.18 -21.22
CA ALA A 166 -2.18 6.07 -21.06
C ALA A 166 -2.04 6.56 -19.62
N ALA A 167 -3.16 6.88 -18.92
CA ALA A 167 -3.17 7.26 -17.52
C ALA A 167 -2.72 6.10 -16.62
N LEU A 168 -3.21 4.89 -16.86
CA LEU A 168 -2.81 3.69 -16.12
C LEU A 168 -1.31 3.41 -16.29
N VAL A 169 -0.78 3.46 -17.51
CA VAL A 169 0.65 3.27 -17.76
C VAL A 169 1.48 4.34 -17.05
N LEU A 170 1.09 5.61 -17.17
CA LEU A 170 1.80 6.72 -16.50
C LEU A 170 1.77 6.56 -14.96
N TYR A 171 0.64 6.14 -14.41
CA TYR A 171 0.48 5.84 -12.99
C TYR A 171 1.46 4.76 -12.53
N ILE A 172 1.47 3.60 -13.20
CA ILE A 172 2.38 2.49 -12.88
C ILE A 172 3.84 2.92 -13.01
N VAL A 173 4.18 3.59 -14.11
CA VAL A 173 5.55 4.07 -14.36
C VAL A 173 5.99 5.07 -13.29
N SER A 174 5.11 5.98 -12.84
CA SER A 174 5.46 6.96 -11.80
C SER A 174 5.77 6.30 -10.45
N ILE A 175 5.00 5.29 -10.06
CA ILE A 175 5.23 4.50 -8.85
C ILE A 175 6.54 3.71 -8.93
N MET A 176 6.73 2.98 -10.03
CA MET A 176 7.94 2.19 -10.25
C MET A 176 9.20 3.06 -10.30
N ALA A 177 9.12 4.21 -10.98
CA ALA A 177 10.22 5.17 -11.03
C ALA A 177 10.58 5.71 -9.64
N ALA A 178 9.59 6.06 -8.82
CA ALA A 178 9.84 6.53 -7.46
C ALA A 178 10.60 5.48 -6.63
N ALA A 179 10.22 4.21 -6.73
CA ALA A 179 10.88 3.12 -6.02
C ALA A 179 12.31 2.85 -6.56
N ILE A 180 12.43 2.62 -7.88
CA ILE A 180 13.69 2.23 -8.53
C ILE A 180 14.73 3.34 -8.42
N VAL A 181 14.36 4.59 -8.74
CA VAL A 181 15.30 5.73 -8.70
C VAL A 181 15.76 6.00 -7.27
N SER A 182 14.90 5.79 -6.26
CA SER A 182 15.30 5.90 -4.86
C SER A 182 16.38 4.87 -4.48
N ILE A 183 16.24 3.63 -4.93
CA ILE A 183 17.21 2.55 -4.68
C ILE A 183 18.51 2.82 -5.45
N LEU A 184 18.40 3.23 -6.72
CA LEU A 184 19.56 3.58 -7.56
C LEU A 184 20.36 4.74 -6.96
N TYR A 185 19.69 5.80 -6.50
CA TYR A 185 20.35 6.92 -5.83
C TYR A 185 21.16 6.45 -4.61
N SER A 186 20.53 5.62 -3.77
CA SER A 186 21.16 5.05 -2.58
C SER A 186 22.39 4.20 -2.94
N TYR A 187 22.31 3.40 -4.01
CA TYR A 187 23.43 2.60 -4.49
C TYR A 187 24.57 3.46 -5.05
N LEU A 188 24.25 4.49 -5.83
CA LEU A 188 25.26 5.42 -6.37
C LEU A 188 25.96 6.20 -5.25
N PHE A 189 25.22 6.60 -4.21
CA PHE A 189 25.79 7.25 -3.04
C PHE A 189 26.77 6.31 -2.32
N TYR A 190 26.38 5.07 -2.09
CA TYR A 190 27.23 4.03 -1.53
C TYR A 190 28.51 3.84 -2.36
N LYS A 191 28.37 3.69 -3.70
CA LYS A 191 29.50 3.49 -4.61
C LYS A 191 30.46 4.67 -4.59
N LYS A 192 29.96 5.90 -4.50
CA LYS A 192 30.77 7.12 -4.38
C LYS A 192 31.60 7.12 -3.10
N LYS A 193 31.05 6.74 -1.96
CA LYS A 193 31.77 6.64 -0.68
C LYS A 193 32.86 5.57 -0.72
N MET A 194 32.58 4.42 -1.31
CA MET A 194 33.57 3.36 -1.50
C MET A 194 34.75 3.82 -2.39
N ALA A 195 34.47 4.57 -3.46
CA ALA A 195 35.51 5.14 -4.33
C ALA A 195 36.37 6.21 -3.62
N ALA A 196 35.82 6.89 -2.61
CA ALA A 196 36.53 7.83 -1.75
C ALA A 196 37.40 7.14 -0.67
N GLY A 197 37.43 5.80 -0.64
CA GLY A 197 38.27 5.03 0.30
C GLY A 197 37.60 4.72 1.64
N GLU A 198 36.32 5.03 1.82
CA GLU A 198 35.56 4.65 3.03
C GLU A 198 35.32 3.14 3.05
N LYS A 199 35.77 2.47 4.11
CA LYS A 199 35.55 1.02 4.29
C LYS A 199 34.23 0.79 5.02
N LEU A 200 33.12 0.77 4.31
CA LEU A 200 31.86 0.31 4.87
C LEU A 200 31.90 -1.23 4.97
N LYS A 201 31.95 -1.74 6.20
CA LYS A 201 31.82 -3.19 6.46
C LYS A 201 30.35 -3.55 6.32
N ILE A 202 29.93 -3.98 5.13
CA ILE A 202 28.58 -4.49 4.92
C ILE A 202 28.48 -5.82 5.66
N GLN A 203 27.82 -5.79 6.81
CA GLN A 203 27.57 -6.98 7.62
C GLN A 203 26.18 -7.52 7.31
N TYR A 204 26.13 -8.58 6.51
CA TYR A 204 24.88 -9.27 6.20
C TYR A 204 24.41 -10.10 7.40
N ASN A 205 23.25 -9.76 7.95
CA ASN A 205 22.58 -10.65 8.88
C ASN A 205 21.83 -11.75 8.08
N LYS A 206 22.41 -12.96 8.03
CA LYS A 206 21.81 -14.09 7.30
C LYS A 206 20.34 -14.33 7.70
N LYS A 207 20.01 -14.22 8.99
CA LYS A 207 18.62 -14.39 9.46
C LYS A 207 17.67 -13.37 8.86
N THR A 208 18.09 -12.11 8.78
CA THR A 208 17.29 -11.03 8.17
C THR A 208 17.07 -11.27 6.67
N ILE A 209 18.10 -11.70 5.94
CA ILE A 209 17.98 -12.04 4.52
C ILE A 209 16.98 -13.19 4.32
N VAL A 210 17.10 -14.26 5.12
CA VAL A 210 16.18 -15.40 5.05
C VAL A 210 14.73 -14.95 5.29
N ILE A 211 14.49 -14.11 6.30
CA ILE A 211 13.14 -13.57 6.57
C ILE A 211 12.62 -12.77 5.36
N TYR A 212 13.42 -11.90 4.77
CA TYR A 212 12.99 -11.14 3.58
C TYR A 212 12.68 -12.04 2.39
N VAL A 213 13.51 -13.07 2.15
CA VAL A 213 13.25 -14.05 1.08
C VAL A 213 11.94 -14.79 1.34
N ILE A 214 11.71 -15.28 2.56
CA ILE A 214 10.48 -15.99 2.93
C ILE A 214 9.26 -15.07 2.73
N VAL A 215 9.31 -13.84 3.22
CA VAL A 215 8.20 -12.87 3.06
C VAL A 215 7.96 -12.53 1.60
N SER A 216 9.02 -12.32 0.80
CA SER A 216 8.89 -12.05 -0.64
C SER A 216 8.28 -13.23 -1.39
N VAL A 217 8.71 -14.45 -1.10
CA VAL A 217 8.15 -15.69 -1.68
C VAL A 217 6.69 -15.86 -1.28
N PHE A 218 6.36 -15.60 0.00
CA PHE A 218 4.97 -15.65 0.46
C PHE A 218 4.09 -14.63 -0.26
N VAL A 219 4.54 -13.39 -0.41
CA VAL A 219 3.80 -12.35 -1.14
C VAL A 219 3.59 -12.75 -2.60
N VAL A 220 4.63 -13.28 -3.27
CA VAL A 220 4.51 -13.75 -4.67
C VAL A 220 3.52 -14.90 -4.78
N ILE A 221 3.62 -15.91 -3.91
CA ILE A 221 2.69 -17.04 -3.89
C ILE A 221 1.26 -16.57 -3.61
N PHE A 222 1.08 -15.66 -2.64
CA PHE A 222 -0.23 -15.09 -2.32
C PHE A 222 -0.81 -14.29 -3.49
N THR A 223 0.00 -13.47 -4.17
CA THR A 223 -0.43 -12.73 -5.36
C THR A 223 -0.81 -13.68 -6.51
N ILE A 224 0.01 -14.71 -6.76
CA ILE A 224 -0.32 -15.74 -7.75
C ILE A 224 -1.62 -16.45 -7.36
N TRP A 225 -1.74 -16.85 -6.09
CA TRP A 225 -2.94 -17.49 -5.60
C TRP A 225 -4.19 -16.62 -5.79
N THR A 226 -4.13 -15.32 -5.45
CA THR A 226 -5.27 -14.39 -5.66
C THR A 226 -5.61 -14.21 -7.15
N LEU A 227 -4.63 -14.23 -8.03
CA LEU A 227 -4.85 -14.11 -9.49
C LEU A 227 -5.46 -15.36 -10.11
N PHE A 228 -5.09 -16.55 -9.62
CA PHE A 228 -5.54 -17.82 -10.19
C PHE A 228 -6.74 -18.45 -9.46
N TRP A 229 -6.96 -18.09 -8.18
CA TRP A 229 -8.08 -18.63 -7.40
C TRP A 229 -9.38 -17.82 -7.57
N GLY A 230 -9.30 -16.61 -8.10
CA GLY A 230 -10.46 -15.79 -8.45
C GLY A 230 -11.01 -16.19 -9.82
N GLY A 231 -11.37 -17.46 -10.01
CA GLY A 231 -12.04 -17.91 -11.24
C GLY A 231 -13.36 -17.17 -11.41
N ILE A 232 -13.65 -16.76 -12.63
CA ILE A 232 -15.00 -16.36 -13.05
C ILE A 232 -15.66 -17.63 -13.54
N ASP A 233 -16.70 -18.08 -12.83
CA ASP A 233 -17.58 -19.14 -13.30
C ASP A 233 -18.80 -18.52 -13.96
N ILE A 234 -19.13 -18.98 -15.15
CA ILE A 234 -20.32 -18.53 -15.89
C ILE A 234 -21.26 -19.72 -16.01
N SER A 235 -22.40 -19.64 -15.32
CA SER A 235 -23.46 -20.63 -15.43
C SER A 235 -24.54 -20.14 -16.36
N PHE A 236 -24.81 -20.89 -17.43
CA PHE A 236 -25.87 -20.57 -18.42
C PHE A 236 -27.16 -21.29 -18.04
N HIS A 237 -28.28 -20.57 -18.00
CA HIS A 237 -29.63 -21.08 -17.78
C HIS A 237 -30.47 -20.83 -19.04
N ASP A 238 -31.72 -21.29 -19.03
CA ASP A 238 -32.58 -21.20 -20.22
C ASP A 238 -32.91 -19.74 -20.64
N ASN A 239 -33.01 -18.82 -19.69
CA ASN A 239 -33.40 -17.44 -19.96
C ASN A 239 -32.35 -16.40 -19.53
N ASP A 240 -31.31 -16.80 -18.80
CA ASP A 240 -30.28 -15.92 -18.28
C ASP A 240 -28.91 -16.63 -18.18
N PHE A 241 -27.88 -15.87 -17.91
CA PHE A 241 -26.61 -16.41 -17.44
C PHE A 241 -26.16 -15.68 -16.16
N THR A 242 -25.56 -16.42 -15.25
CA THR A 242 -25.01 -15.87 -14.00
C THR A 242 -23.51 -15.91 -14.06
N VAL A 243 -22.87 -14.77 -13.80
CA VAL A 243 -21.42 -14.64 -13.62
C VAL A 243 -21.12 -14.67 -12.13
N GLU A 244 -20.46 -15.74 -11.68
CA GLU A 244 -20.01 -15.90 -10.31
C GLU A 244 -18.51 -15.56 -10.26
N ALA A 245 -18.15 -14.45 -9.63
CA ALA A 245 -16.77 -14.09 -9.38
C ALA A 245 -16.49 -14.13 -7.89
N GLN A 246 -15.49 -14.89 -7.47
CA GLN A 246 -15.15 -15.04 -6.05
C GLN A 246 -14.81 -13.69 -5.41
N GLY A 247 -15.65 -13.26 -4.46
CA GLY A 247 -15.48 -11.98 -3.75
C GLY A 247 -16.32 -10.83 -4.31
N TRP A 248 -17.11 -11.07 -5.35
CA TRP A 248 -18.11 -10.17 -5.92
C TRP A 248 -19.50 -10.77 -5.73
N SER A 249 -20.53 -9.95 -5.73
CA SER A 249 -21.91 -10.45 -5.79
C SER A 249 -22.15 -11.07 -7.16
N ASP A 250 -22.85 -12.21 -7.18
CA ASP A 250 -23.24 -12.85 -8.43
C ASP A 250 -24.06 -11.89 -9.27
N TYR A 251 -23.73 -11.83 -10.55
CA TYR A 251 -24.37 -10.95 -11.51
C TYR A 251 -25.12 -11.78 -12.55
N THR A 252 -26.45 -11.68 -12.55
CA THR A 252 -27.33 -12.40 -13.50
C THR A 252 -27.79 -11.45 -14.59
N VAL A 253 -27.64 -11.87 -15.84
CA VAL A 253 -28.06 -11.12 -17.03
C VAL A 253 -29.13 -11.92 -17.76
N ASP A 254 -30.33 -11.37 -17.91
CA ASP A 254 -31.39 -11.90 -18.74
C ASP A 254 -31.03 -11.75 -20.24
N TYR A 255 -31.22 -12.80 -21.03
CA TYR A 255 -30.97 -12.73 -22.47
C TYR A 255 -31.81 -11.67 -23.18
N GLU A 256 -32.98 -11.32 -22.64
CA GLU A 256 -33.84 -10.24 -23.17
C GLU A 256 -33.22 -8.84 -23.01
N GLN A 257 -32.23 -8.68 -22.12
CA GLN A 257 -31.53 -7.42 -21.89
C GLN A 257 -30.29 -7.23 -22.80
N ILE A 258 -29.99 -8.22 -23.64
CA ILE A 258 -28.81 -8.16 -24.50
C ILE A 258 -29.20 -7.55 -25.85
N ASP A 259 -28.93 -6.26 -26.05
CA ASP A 259 -29.24 -5.55 -27.31
C ASP A 259 -28.28 -5.90 -28.46
N SER A 260 -27.02 -6.24 -28.17
CA SER A 260 -26.03 -6.61 -29.19
C SER A 260 -24.83 -7.34 -28.58
N ILE A 261 -24.27 -8.27 -29.35
CA ILE A 261 -22.99 -8.93 -29.05
C ILE A 261 -21.96 -8.45 -30.06
N SER A 262 -20.89 -7.76 -29.60
CA SER A 262 -19.74 -7.41 -30.43
C SER A 262 -18.58 -8.37 -30.18
N TYR A 263 -17.94 -8.85 -31.25
CA TYR A 263 -16.76 -9.71 -31.19
C TYR A 263 -15.48 -8.90 -31.32
#